data_7017ccb28e995727f810d1e5cdf63b56
#
_entry.id   7017ccb28e995727f810d1e5cdf63b56
#
_cell.length_a   1.000
_cell.length_b   1.000
_cell.length_c   1.000
_cell.angle_alpha   90.00
_cell.angle_beta   90.00
_cell.angle_gamma   90.00
#
_symmetry.space_group_name_H-M   'P 1'
#
loop_
_entity.id
_entity.type
_entity.pdbx_description
1 polymer ?
#
loop_
_entity_poly.entity_id
_entity_poly.type
_entity_poly.pdbx_seq_one_letter_code
_entity_poly.pdbx_strand_id
1 'polypeptide(L)'
;TYMKIILNEAERKPLAALLGEYTNTKPQYLRAPSYAYQIENLLLTREGNIEGPDTMSQAEYDELLALLDASGYCPKEADFHPAQKPEAEATSTDETELIITIPLENVNVGNLTNLLDAKGFLIKHALHIDDLRFELSEDNISFPWFSELPAPDEIHAYSTLIAALCKMSKDQKRISATEKPVDNERYAFRCFLLRLGFIGDEYKTDRKILMRYLPGNSAFKGGEGHAISK
;
A
#
# COMPACT_ATOMS: atom_id res chain seq x y z
N THR A 1 -0.39 -1.38 -15.50
CA THR A 1 0.94 -0.90 -15.10
C THR A 1 1.90 -1.16 -16.24
N TYR A 2 2.67 -0.21 -16.65
CA TYR A 2 3.67 -0.36 -17.72
C TYR A 2 4.82 0.62 -17.48
N MET A 3 6.00 0.28 -18.00
CA MET A 3 7.16 1.17 -18.04
C MET A 3 7.23 1.81 -19.42
N LYS A 4 7.44 3.12 -19.46
CA LYS A 4 7.68 3.86 -20.69
C LYS A 4 8.79 4.88 -20.51
N ILE A 5 9.83 4.81 -21.35
CA ILE A 5 10.93 5.78 -21.39
C ILE A 5 10.89 6.46 -22.75
N ILE A 6 10.73 7.77 -22.77
CA ILE A 6 10.73 8.60 -23.97
C ILE A 6 12.12 9.17 -24.14
N LEU A 7 12.77 8.84 -25.25
CA LEU A 7 14.12 9.33 -25.59
C LEU A 7 14.08 10.42 -26.64
N ASN A 8 14.99 11.39 -26.55
CA ASN A 8 15.20 12.39 -27.58
C ASN A 8 16.04 11.78 -28.72
N GLU A 9 15.46 11.70 -29.93
CA GLU A 9 16.15 11.40 -31.18
C GLU A 9 17.15 10.20 -31.11
N ALA A 10 16.70 9.06 -30.55
CA ALA A 10 17.56 7.90 -30.44
C ALA A 10 17.64 7.14 -31.78
N GLU A 11 18.86 6.86 -32.25
CA GLU A 11 19.06 5.89 -33.34
C GLU A 11 18.66 4.50 -32.86
N ARG A 12 17.55 3.99 -33.39
CA ARG A 12 16.93 2.73 -32.91
C ARG A 12 17.79 1.48 -33.08
N LYS A 13 18.65 1.40 -34.08
CA LYS A 13 19.50 0.22 -34.30
C LYS A 13 20.61 0.07 -33.24
N PRO A 14 21.39 1.14 -32.94
CA PRO A 14 22.37 1.08 -31.84
C PRO A 14 21.70 0.87 -30.48
N LEU A 15 20.55 1.54 -30.26
CA LEU A 15 19.79 1.38 -29.03
C LEU A 15 19.24 -0.05 -28.85
N ALA A 16 18.72 -0.67 -29.93
CA ALA A 16 18.29 -2.06 -29.88
C ALA A 16 19.47 -3.02 -29.59
N ALA A 17 20.67 -2.73 -30.12
CA ALA A 17 21.86 -3.53 -29.84
C ALA A 17 22.27 -3.39 -28.37
N LEU A 18 22.29 -2.17 -27.82
CA LEU A 18 22.61 -1.89 -26.42
C LEU A 18 21.64 -2.63 -25.46
N LEU A 19 20.33 -2.52 -25.71
CA LEU A 19 19.34 -3.24 -24.93
C LEU A 19 19.46 -4.76 -25.06
N GLY A 20 19.86 -5.24 -26.22
CA GLY A 20 20.14 -6.67 -26.46
C GLY A 20 21.36 -7.17 -25.68
N GLU A 21 22.39 -6.35 -25.52
CA GLU A 21 23.55 -6.65 -24.68
C GLU A 21 23.15 -6.66 -23.18
N TYR A 22 22.36 -5.71 -22.76
CA TYR A 22 21.87 -5.61 -21.38
C TYR A 22 21.04 -6.83 -20.98
N THR A 23 20.08 -7.23 -21.83
CA THR A 23 19.20 -8.38 -21.56
C THR A 23 19.80 -9.72 -21.97
N ASN A 24 21.02 -9.71 -22.55
CA ASN A 24 21.66 -10.88 -23.14
C ASN A 24 20.78 -11.61 -24.19
N THR A 25 19.93 -10.86 -24.88
CA THR A 25 18.94 -11.37 -25.84
C THR A 25 19.09 -10.68 -27.21
N LYS A 26 18.98 -11.42 -28.30
CA LYS A 26 19.06 -10.83 -29.64
C LYS A 26 17.80 -9.99 -29.96
N PRO A 27 17.94 -8.71 -30.36
CA PRO A 27 16.82 -7.89 -30.77
C PRO A 27 16.08 -8.49 -31.98
N GLN A 28 14.78 -8.67 -31.85
CA GLN A 28 13.92 -9.17 -32.94
C GLN A 28 13.16 -8.00 -33.56
N TYR A 29 13.39 -7.72 -34.83
CA TYR A 29 12.64 -6.70 -35.54
C TYR A 29 11.23 -7.19 -35.90
N LEU A 30 10.23 -6.53 -35.36
CA LEU A 30 8.82 -6.75 -35.68
C LEU A 30 8.47 -5.91 -36.93
N ARG A 31 8.17 -6.58 -38.04
CA ARG A 31 7.80 -5.95 -39.31
C ARG A 31 6.49 -5.16 -39.18
N ALA A 32 5.93 -4.72 -40.30
CA ALA A 32 4.63 -4.05 -40.30
C ALA A 32 3.56 -4.88 -39.56
N PRO A 33 2.67 -4.26 -38.76
CA PRO A 33 2.43 -2.81 -38.69
C PRO A 33 3.25 -2.06 -37.62
N SER A 34 3.85 -2.73 -36.62
CA SER A 34 4.47 -2.06 -35.46
C SER A 34 5.83 -1.43 -35.73
N TYR A 35 6.63 -2.00 -36.64
CA TYR A 35 8.01 -1.57 -36.96
C TYR A 35 8.91 -1.40 -35.69
N ALA A 36 8.60 -2.12 -34.62
CA ALA A 36 9.30 -2.10 -33.35
C ALA A 36 10.42 -3.16 -33.28
N TYR A 37 11.31 -3.05 -32.30
CA TYR A 37 12.21 -4.13 -31.91
C TYR A 37 11.72 -4.72 -30.60
N GLN A 38 11.58 -6.03 -30.54
CA GLN A 38 11.37 -6.77 -29.31
C GLN A 38 12.70 -7.31 -28.80
N ILE A 39 13.00 -7.03 -27.54
CA ILE A 39 14.24 -7.42 -26.86
C ILE A 39 13.82 -8.02 -25.53
N GLU A 40 13.71 -9.34 -25.48
CA GLU A 40 13.16 -10.07 -24.33
C GLU A 40 11.76 -9.53 -23.93
N ASN A 41 11.69 -8.86 -22.81
CA ASN A 41 10.44 -8.24 -22.29
C ASN A 41 10.33 -6.73 -22.62
N LEU A 42 11.32 -6.16 -23.30
CA LEU A 42 11.34 -4.76 -23.69
C LEU A 42 10.87 -4.59 -25.14
N LEU A 43 10.12 -3.54 -25.39
CA LEU A 43 9.68 -3.14 -26.74
C LEU A 43 10.25 -1.77 -27.08
N LEU A 44 11.12 -1.69 -28.10
CA LEU A 44 11.59 -0.44 -28.65
C LEU A 44 10.68 -0.03 -29.81
N THR A 45 9.88 1.01 -29.60
CA THR A 45 8.87 1.45 -30.54
C THR A 45 9.45 2.11 -31.79
N ARG A 46 8.60 2.39 -32.79
CA ARG A 46 8.99 3.10 -34.01
C ARG A 46 9.51 4.51 -33.73
N GLU A 47 8.98 5.16 -32.71
CA GLU A 47 9.33 6.51 -32.27
C GLU A 47 10.65 6.56 -31.47
N GLY A 48 11.21 5.40 -31.11
CA GLY A 48 12.42 5.31 -30.30
C GLY A 48 12.15 5.24 -28.80
N ASN A 49 10.90 5.07 -28.38
CA ASN A 49 10.54 4.91 -26.96
C ASN A 49 10.76 3.46 -26.53
N ILE A 50 11.15 3.26 -25.29
CA ILE A 50 11.27 1.94 -24.67
C ILE A 50 10.04 1.69 -23.83
N GLU A 51 9.35 0.58 -24.09
CA GLU A 51 8.22 0.09 -23.31
C GLU A 51 8.61 -1.25 -22.71
N GLY A 52 8.32 -1.46 -21.43
CA GLY A 52 8.66 -2.68 -20.70
C GLY A 52 7.48 -3.24 -19.94
N PRO A 53 7.61 -4.50 -19.43
CA PRO A 53 6.56 -5.15 -18.68
C PRO A 53 6.37 -4.49 -17.33
N ASP A 54 5.17 -4.64 -16.81
CA ASP A 54 4.78 -4.23 -15.46
C ASP A 54 5.42 -5.10 -14.35
N THR A 55 6.17 -6.14 -14.72
CA THR A 55 6.87 -7.02 -13.78
C THR A 55 8.32 -6.62 -13.50
N MET A 56 8.82 -5.56 -14.15
CA MET A 56 10.18 -5.04 -13.93
C MET A 56 10.29 -4.43 -12.53
N SER A 57 11.37 -4.74 -11.82
CA SER A 57 11.65 -4.16 -10.50
C SER A 57 12.21 -2.73 -10.61
N GLN A 58 12.09 -1.94 -9.53
CA GLN A 58 12.69 -0.60 -9.47
C GLN A 58 14.21 -0.64 -9.71
N ALA A 59 14.91 -1.64 -9.18
CA ALA A 59 16.34 -1.78 -9.34
C ALA A 59 16.75 -2.03 -10.82
N GLU A 60 16.02 -2.88 -11.53
CA GLU A 60 16.24 -3.14 -12.96
C GLU A 60 15.94 -1.89 -13.81
N TYR A 61 14.93 -1.13 -13.42
CA TYR A 61 14.60 0.13 -14.07
C TYR A 61 15.69 1.19 -13.89
N ASP A 62 16.18 1.36 -12.66
CA ASP A 62 17.27 2.30 -12.34
C ASP A 62 18.57 1.91 -13.04
N GLU A 63 18.87 0.61 -13.14
CA GLU A 63 20.01 0.07 -13.87
C GLU A 63 19.89 0.35 -15.38
N LEU A 64 18.69 0.19 -15.94
CA LEU A 64 18.40 0.51 -17.34
C LEU A 64 18.58 2.01 -17.62
N LEU A 65 18.09 2.88 -16.73
CA LEU A 65 18.30 4.34 -16.85
C LEU A 65 19.78 4.72 -16.78
N ALA A 66 20.54 4.14 -15.86
CA ALA A 66 21.97 4.38 -15.72
C ALA A 66 22.75 3.91 -16.99
N LEU A 67 22.35 2.78 -17.58
CA LEU A 67 22.92 2.28 -18.83
C LEU A 67 22.65 3.23 -20.00
N LEU A 68 21.42 3.74 -20.11
CA LEU A 68 21.04 4.70 -21.16
C LEU A 68 21.81 6.00 -21.03
N ASP A 69 21.93 6.54 -19.82
CA ASP A 69 22.69 7.77 -19.54
C ASP A 69 24.19 7.61 -19.85
N ALA A 70 24.80 6.51 -19.40
CA ALA A 70 26.18 6.16 -19.71
C ALA A 70 26.48 6.00 -21.20
N SER A 71 25.45 5.63 -21.99
CA SER A 71 25.52 5.45 -23.44
C SER A 71 25.14 6.70 -24.23
N GLY A 72 24.85 7.81 -23.53
CA GLY A 72 24.51 9.12 -24.13
C GLY A 72 23.06 9.27 -24.57
N TYR A 73 22.18 8.36 -24.14
CA TYR A 73 20.74 8.46 -24.38
C TYR A 73 20.07 9.11 -23.16
N CYS A 74 19.82 10.43 -23.24
CA CYS A 74 19.15 11.15 -22.17
C CYS A 74 17.62 10.96 -22.26
N PRO A 75 16.95 10.36 -21.27
CA PRO A 75 15.50 10.29 -21.22
C PRO A 75 14.88 11.68 -21.11
N LYS A 76 13.86 11.96 -21.92
CA LYS A 76 13.09 13.21 -21.86
C LYS A 76 11.97 13.09 -20.83
N GLU A 77 11.33 11.95 -20.79
CA GLU A 77 10.32 11.57 -19.81
C GLU A 77 10.51 10.08 -19.52
N ALA A 78 10.44 9.72 -18.27
CA ALA A 78 10.61 8.35 -17.82
C ALA A 78 9.49 8.03 -16.83
N ASP A 79 8.43 7.38 -17.33
CA ASP A 79 7.30 6.93 -16.53
C ASP A 79 7.48 5.43 -16.22
N PHE A 80 7.64 5.13 -14.96
CA PHE A 80 7.69 3.77 -14.46
C PHE A 80 6.62 3.56 -13.39
N HIS A 81 5.72 2.62 -13.65
CA HIS A 81 4.75 2.16 -12.69
C HIS A 81 4.99 0.67 -12.46
N PRO A 82 5.78 0.29 -11.45
CA PRO A 82 6.01 -1.12 -11.14
C PRO A 82 4.70 -1.83 -10.83
N ALA A 83 4.57 -3.07 -11.28
CA ALA A 83 3.46 -3.92 -10.88
C ALA A 83 3.53 -4.11 -9.37
N GLN A 84 2.60 -3.52 -8.66
CA GLN A 84 2.53 -3.63 -7.21
C GLN A 84 2.27 -5.08 -6.78
N LYS A 85 3.34 -5.79 -6.36
CA LYS A 85 3.21 -6.58 -5.16
C LYS A 85 2.85 -5.59 -4.06
N PRO A 86 1.98 -5.92 -3.10
CA PRO A 86 1.66 -5.01 -2.01
C PRO A 86 2.87 -4.87 -1.07
N GLU A 87 3.87 -4.14 -1.50
CA GLU A 87 4.91 -3.57 -0.66
C GLU A 87 4.62 -2.08 -0.58
N ALA A 88 4.47 -1.59 0.63
CA ALA A 88 4.19 -0.21 0.94
C ALA A 88 5.16 0.73 0.20
N GLU A 89 4.64 1.52 -0.73
CA GLU A 89 5.41 2.60 -1.36
C GLU A 89 5.76 3.65 -0.31
N ALA A 90 7.05 3.70 0.02
CA ALA A 90 7.63 4.89 0.62
C ALA A 90 7.97 5.85 -0.53
N THR A 91 7.10 6.77 -0.84
CA THR A 91 7.46 7.97 -1.61
C THR A 91 8.45 8.77 -0.79
N SER A 92 9.69 8.87 -1.27
CA SER A 92 10.70 9.78 -0.73
C SER A 92 10.36 11.22 -1.11
N THR A 93 9.45 11.81 -0.39
CA THR A 93 9.50 13.19 0.03
C THR A 93 9.90 13.18 1.49
N ASP A 94 10.67 14.16 1.90
CA ASP A 94 11.19 14.40 3.25
C ASP A 94 10.03 14.64 4.25
N GLU A 95 9.11 13.68 4.34
CA GLU A 95 7.93 13.71 5.19
C GLU A 95 7.86 12.40 5.97
N THR A 96 8.00 12.54 7.26
CA THR A 96 7.96 11.50 8.29
C THR A 96 6.55 10.93 8.50
N GLU A 97 5.68 10.93 7.49
CA GLU A 97 4.29 10.50 7.59
C GLU A 97 4.09 9.09 7.00
N LEU A 98 3.31 8.26 7.68
CA LEU A 98 2.86 6.98 7.13
C LEU A 98 1.45 7.14 6.55
N ILE A 99 1.33 7.01 5.22
CA ILE A 99 0.05 6.96 4.50
C ILE A 99 -0.20 5.53 4.03
N ILE A 100 -1.31 4.94 4.46
CA ILE A 100 -1.71 3.59 4.04
C ILE A 100 -2.76 3.72 2.94
N THR A 101 -2.50 3.12 1.77
CA THR A 101 -3.39 3.18 0.60
C THR A 101 -3.94 1.79 0.28
N ILE A 102 -5.25 1.71 0.00
CA ILE A 102 -5.95 0.46 -0.31
C ILE A 102 -6.78 0.66 -1.60
N PRO A 103 -6.83 -0.32 -2.51
CA PRO A 103 -7.68 -0.25 -3.70
C PRO A 103 -9.16 -0.08 -3.33
N LEU A 104 -9.83 0.87 -3.99
CA LEU A 104 -11.23 1.23 -3.72
C LEU A 104 -12.18 0.05 -3.95
N GLU A 105 -11.82 -0.87 -4.84
CA GLU A 105 -12.57 -2.11 -5.06
C GLU A 105 -12.71 -2.99 -3.81
N ASN A 106 -11.79 -2.85 -2.83
CA ASN A 106 -11.78 -3.62 -1.58
C ASN A 106 -12.54 -2.95 -0.44
N VAL A 107 -13.23 -1.83 -0.71
CA VAL A 107 -13.85 -0.98 0.31
C VAL A 107 -15.30 -0.65 -0.07
N ASN A 108 -16.20 -0.66 0.90
CA ASN A 108 -17.48 0.04 0.79
C ASN A 108 -17.41 1.33 1.61
N VAL A 109 -17.23 2.45 0.92
CA VAL A 109 -17.00 3.77 1.54
C VAL A 109 -18.10 4.14 2.53
N GLY A 110 -19.38 3.93 2.18
CA GLY A 110 -20.50 4.23 3.07
C GLY A 110 -20.50 3.40 4.36
N ASN A 111 -20.19 2.10 4.25
CA ASN A 111 -20.05 1.22 5.42
C ASN A 111 -18.78 1.56 6.22
N LEU A 112 -17.69 1.96 5.55
CA LEU A 112 -16.47 2.37 6.22
C LEU A 112 -16.70 3.63 7.05
N THR A 113 -17.34 4.66 6.49
CA THR A 113 -17.71 5.87 7.22
C THR A 113 -18.54 5.53 8.47
N ASN A 114 -19.60 4.73 8.31
CA ASN A 114 -20.42 4.31 9.45
C ASN A 114 -19.63 3.51 10.50
N LEU A 115 -18.66 2.70 10.07
CA LEU A 115 -17.79 1.93 10.97
C LEU A 115 -16.85 2.85 11.76
N LEU A 116 -16.27 3.84 11.10
CA LEU A 116 -15.41 4.84 11.72
C LEU A 116 -16.21 5.73 12.68
N ASP A 117 -17.43 6.12 12.33
CA ASP A 117 -18.33 6.85 13.24
C ASP A 117 -18.68 6.03 14.48
N ALA A 118 -19.01 4.74 14.30
CA ALA A 118 -19.39 3.86 15.40
C ALA A 118 -18.24 3.42 16.32
N LYS A 119 -16.99 3.45 15.84
CA LYS A 119 -15.79 2.94 16.52
C LYS A 119 -14.65 3.94 16.61
N GLY A 120 -14.83 5.13 16.06
CA GLY A 120 -13.79 6.14 15.94
C GLY A 120 -13.13 6.49 17.26
N PHE A 121 -13.90 6.68 18.31
CA PHE A 121 -13.37 6.92 19.65
C PHE A 121 -12.36 5.84 20.09
N LEU A 122 -12.73 4.56 19.97
CA LEU A 122 -11.86 3.45 20.34
C LEU A 122 -10.63 3.34 19.45
N ILE A 123 -10.78 3.59 18.15
CA ILE A 123 -9.67 3.51 17.19
C ILE A 123 -8.69 4.65 17.46
N LYS A 124 -9.15 5.88 17.64
CA LYS A 124 -8.31 7.04 17.96
C LYS A 124 -7.49 6.81 19.24
N HIS A 125 -8.13 6.34 20.30
CA HIS A 125 -7.46 6.04 21.54
C HIS A 125 -6.46 4.87 21.41
N ALA A 126 -6.82 3.83 20.65
CA ALA A 126 -5.96 2.66 20.45
C ALA A 126 -4.69 2.99 19.67
N LEU A 127 -4.80 3.82 18.64
CA LEU A 127 -3.69 4.21 17.76
C LEU A 127 -2.98 5.48 18.23
N HIS A 128 -3.53 6.16 19.24
CA HIS A 128 -3.05 7.46 19.73
C HIS A 128 -3.00 8.52 18.62
N ILE A 129 -4.09 8.65 17.89
CA ILE A 129 -4.25 9.58 16.75
C ILE A 129 -5.46 10.49 16.97
N ASP A 130 -5.43 11.68 16.40
CA ASP A 130 -6.49 12.69 16.57
C ASP A 130 -7.57 12.62 15.50
N ASP A 131 -7.25 12.10 14.30
CA ASP A 131 -8.13 12.09 13.16
C ASP A 131 -8.24 10.72 12.50
N LEU A 132 -9.39 10.45 11.88
CA LEU A 132 -9.69 9.24 11.10
C LEU A 132 -10.13 9.59 9.68
N ARG A 133 -9.69 10.74 9.16
CA ARG A 133 -9.96 11.13 7.78
C ARG A 133 -9.39 10.12 6.80
N PHE A 134 -10.01 10.00 5.66
CA PHE A 134 -9.48 9.28 4.53
C PHE A 134 -9.68 10.11 3.25
N GLU A 135 -8.85 9.88 2.27
CA GLU A 135 -8.88 10.55 0.98
C GLU A 135 -9.25 9.57 -0.11
N LEU A 136 -10.13 9.97 -1.01
CA LEU A 136 -10.57 9.14 -2.13
C LEU A 136 -9.90 9.63 -3.40
N SER A 137 -9.23 8.71 -4.12
CA SER A 137 -8.77 8.89 -5.49
C SER A 137 -9.65 8.07 -6.44
N GLU A 138 -9.36 8.08 -7.74
CA GLU A 138 -10.17 7.36 -8.72
C GLU A 138 -10.23 5.84 -8.42
N ASP A 139 -9.10 5.24 -8.04
CA ASP A 139 -8.98 3.80 -7.83
C ASP A 139 -8.62 3.40 -6.39
N ASN A 140 -8.29 4.36 -5.52
CA ASN A 140 -7.73 4.10 -4.20
C ASN A 140 -8.38 4.92 -3.10
N ILE A 141 -8.25 4.42 -1.87
CA ILE A 141 -8.54 5.15 -0.64
C ILE A 141 -7.27 5.21 0.22
N SER A 142 -6.92 6.39 0.71
CA SER A 142 -5.70 6.65 1.48
C SER A 142 -6.04 7.11 2.89
N PHE A 143 -5.24 6.65 3.86
CA PHE A 143 -5.42 6.89 5.28
C PHE A 143 -4.19 7.61 5.84
N PRO A 144 -4.17 8.97 5.86
CA PRO A 144 -3.07 9.77 6.42
C PRO A 144 -3.24 9.92 7.93
N TRP A 145 -3.17 8.80 8.67
CA TRP A 145 -3.45 8.80 10.11
C TRP A 145 -2.22 9.00 10.99
N PHE A 146 -1.03 8.83 10.44
CA PHE A 146 0.21 8.83 11.21
C PHE A 146 1.15 9.93 10.72
N SER A 147 1.33 10.95 11.54
CA SER A 147 2.22 12.09 11.26
C SER A 147 3.70 11.79 11.47
N GLU A 148 4.02 10.63 12.04
CA GLU A 148 5.38 10.16 12.25
C GLU A 148 5.49 8.73 11.72
N LEU A 149 6.68 8.33 11.24
CA LEU A 149 6.92 6.98 10.77
C LEU A 149 7.01 6.01 11.97
N PRO A 150 6.06 5.08 12.15
CA PRO A 150 6.09 4.12 13.25
C PRO A 150 7.19 3.07 13.07
N ALA A 151 7.46 2.29 14.12
CA ALA A 151 8.36 1.14 14.04
C ALA A 151 7.81 0.07 13.05
N PRO A 152 8.67 -0.77 12.43
CA PRO A 152 8.24 -1.76 11.44
C PRO A 152 7.09 -2.68 11.90
N ASP A 153 7.12 -3.15 13.14
CA ASP A 153 6.06 -3.98 13.72
C ASP A 153 4.75 -3.20 13.87
N GLU A 154 4.84 -1.90 14.11
CA GLU A 154 3.69 -1.01 14.23
C GLU A 154 3.07 -0.72 12.87
N ILE A 155 3.91 -0.49 11.84
CA ILE A 155 3.45 -0.33 10.45
C ILE A 155 2.67 -1.57 10.03
N HIS A 156 3.18 -2.77 10.33
CA HIS A 156 2.48 -4.02 10.04
C HIS A 156 1.12 -4.10 10.75
N ALA A 157 1.09 -3.84 12.06
CA ALA A 157 -0.13 -3.89 12.85
C ALA A 157 -1.19 -2.87 12.38
N TYR A 158 -0.76 -1.64 12.04
CA TYR A 158 -1.64 -0.57 11.57
C TYR A 158 -2.17 -0.84 10.16
N SER A 159 -1.31 -1.29 9.24
CA SER A 159 -1.72 -1.68 7.90
C SER A 159 -2.71 -2.84 7.92
N THR A 160 -2.47 -3.84 8.74
CA THR A 160 -3.36 -4.98 8.93
C THR A 160 -4.70 -4.55 9.52
N LEU A 161 -4.71 -3.61 10.47
CA LEU A 161 -5.95 -3.07 11.03
C LEU A 161 -6.77 -2.33 9.98
N ILE A 162 -6.16 -1.43 9.21
CA ILE A 162 -6.85 -0.65 8.18
C ILE A 162 -7.39 -1.58 7.08
N ALA A 163 -6.61 -2.56 6.63
CA ALA A 163 -7.06 -3.55 5.67
C ALA A 163 -8.27 -4.37 6.19
N ALA A 164 -8.26 -4.74 7.47
CA ALA A 164 -9.36 -5.46 8.10
C ALA A 164 -10.63 -4.59 8.25
N LEU A 165 -10.49 -3.28 8.52
CA LEU A 165 -11.60 -2.32 8.53
C LEU A 165 -12.24 -2.19 7.13
N CYS A 166 -11.42 -2.05 6.10
CA CYS A 166 -11.86 -1.99 4.71
C CYS A 166 -12.58 -3.28 4.30
N LYS A 167 -12.01 -4.44 4.61
CA LYS A 167 -12.62 -5.74 4.36
C LYS A 167 -13.97 -5.88 5.07
N MET A 168 -14.06 -5.53 6.36
CA MET A 168 -15.32 -5.57 7.10
C MET A 168 -16.38 -4.65 6.46
N SER A 169 -15.99 -3.48 5.98
CA SER A 169 -16.90 -2.55 5.29
C SER A 169 -17.48 -3.15 4.02
N LYS A 170 -16.69 -3.93 3.28
CA LYS A 170 -17.09 -4.62 2.04
C LYS A 170 -17.98 -5.84 2.32
N ASP A 171 -17.59 -6.66 3.29
CA ASP A 171 -18.25 -7.95 3.58
C ASP A 171 -19.64 -7.75 4.23
N GLN A 172 -19.85 -6.66 4.95
CA GLN A 172 -21.12 -6.40 5.62
C GLN A 172 -22.09 -5.61 4.73
N LYS A 173 -23.32 -6.10 4.64
CA LYS A 173 -24.39 -5.42 3.87
C LYS A 173 -24.72 -4.03 4.41
N ARG A 174 -24.68 -3.84 5.73
CA ARG A 174 -24.98 -2.58 6.42
C ARG A 174 -24.26 -2.52 7.76
N ILE A 175 -23.61 -1.39 8.02
CA ILE A 175 -22.99 -1.05 9.30
C ILE A 175 -23.75 0.17 9.88
N SER A 176 -24.02 0.12 11.19
CA SER A 176 -24.65 1.25 11.90
C SER A 176 -23.59 2.22 12.37
N ALA A 177 -23.80 3.51 12.17
CA ALA A 177 -22.95 4.59 12.66
C ALA A 177 -23.10 4.87 14.15
N THR A 178 -24.00 4.15 14.86
CA THR A 178 -24.30 4.43 16.26
C THR A 178 -23.14 4.03 17.16
N GLU A 179 -22.52 4.99 17.77
CA GLU A 179 -21.54 4.79 18.83
C GLU A 179 -22.21 4.24 20.09
N LYS A 180 -21.59 3.25 20.72
CA LYS A 180 -22.07 2.68 21.97
C LYS A 180 -21.14 3.10 23.10
N PRO A 181 -21.67 3.55 24.24
CA PRO A 181 -20.86 3.86 25.40
C PRO A 181 -20.05 2.63 25.84
N VAL A 182 -18.82 2.85 26.24
CA VAL A 182 -17.86 1.80 26.56
C VAL A 182 -17.28 2.07 27.95
N ASP A 183 -17.50 1.16 28.89
CA ASP A 183 -16.98 1.27 30.25
C ASP A 183 -15.51 0.81 30.33
N ASN A 184 -15.11 -0.14 29.49
CA ASN A 184 -13.77 -0.69 29.43
C ASN A 184 -13.31 -0.73 27.95
N GLU A 185 -12.52 0.27 27.58
CA GLU A 185 -12.03 0.45 26.21
C GLU A 185 -11.18 -0.72 25.72
N ARG A 186 -10.27 -1.22 26.58
CA ARG A 186 -9.38 -2.32 26.22
C ARG A 186 -10.13 -3.61 25.95
N TYR A 187 -11.14 -3.92 26.75
CA TYR A 187 -12.00 -5.08 26.52
C TYR A 187 -12.83 -4.93 25.24
N ALA A 188 -13.45 -3.76 25.07
CA ALA A 188 -14.28 -3.48 23.90
C ALA A 188 -13.47 -3.51 22.60
N PHE A 189 -12.27 -2.95 22.62
CA PHE A 189 -11.37 -2.97 21.44
C PHE A 189 -10.86 -4.38 21.15
N ARG A 190 -10.53 -5.17 22.17
CA ARG A 190 -10.20 -6.58 21.98
C ARG A 190 -11.34 -7.35 21.29
N CYS A 191 -12.57 -7.15 21.74
CA CYS A 191 -13.74 -7.78 21.10
C CYS A 191 -13.92 -7.32 19.67
N PHE A 192 -13.60 -6.07 19.38
CA PHE A 192 -13.63 -5.50 18.02
C PHE A 192 -12.54 -6.12 17.14
N LEU A 193 -11.30 -6.24 17.62
CA LEU A 193 -10.21 -6.91 16.89
C LEU A 193 -10.55 -8.37 16.54
N LEU A 194 -11.17 -9.11 17.45
CA LEU A 194 -11.62 -10.48 17.16
C LEU A 194 -12.66 -10.53 16.03
N ARG A 195 -13.56 -9.54 15.95
CA ARG A 195 -14.52 -9.43 14.83
C ARG A 195 -13.86 -9.06 13.51
N LEU A 196 -12.76 -8.31 13.57
CA LEU A 196 -11.94 -7.97 12.40
C LEU A 196 -11.08 -9.15 11.92
N GLY A 197 -11.04 -10.25 12.68
CA GLY A 197 -10.29 -11.45 12.29
C GLY A 197 -8.90 -11.56 12.94
N PHE A 198 -8.54 -10.72 13.91
CA PHE A 198 -7.29 -10.84 14.67
C PHE A 198 -7.36 -12.02 15.66
N ILE A 199 -7.43 -13.25 15.13
CA ILE A 199 -7.58 -14.50 15.88
C ILE A 199 -6.32 -15.34 15.68
N GLY A 200 -5.90 -16.05 16.73
CA GLY A 200 -4.72 -16.93 16.67
C GLY A 200 -3.43 -16.26 17.17
N ASP A 201 -2.36 -17.05 17.18
CA ASP A 201 -1.05 -16.63 17.69
C ASP A 201 -0.33 -15.71 16.71
N GLU A 202 -0.60 -15.79 15.44
CA GLU A 202 -0.08 -14.93 14.38
C GLU A 202 -0.35 -13.44 14.65
N TYR A 203 -1.55 -13.11 15.16
CA TYR A 203 -1.93 -11.73 15.49
C TYR A 203 -1.64 -11.34 16.94
N LYS A 204 -0.86 -12.12 17.69
CA LYS A 204 -0.59 -11.85 19.10
C LYS A 204 0.20 -10.55 19.28
N THR A 205 1.19 -10.33 18.44
CA THR A 205 2.01 -9.11 18.43
C THR A 205 1.17 -7.91 18.04
N ASP A 206 0.39 -8.00 16.95
CA ASP A 206 -0.48 -6.93 16.48
C ASP A 206 -1.50 -6.52 17.54
N ARG A 207 -2.18 -7.48 18.16
CA ARG A 207 -3.10 -7.20 19.26
C ARG A 207 -2.43 -6.51 20.45
N LYS A 208 -1.18 -6.86 20.76
CA LYS A 208 -0.41 -6.22 21.84
C LYS A 208 -0.09 -4.77 21.49
N ILE A 209 0.33 -4.52 20.26
CA ILE A 209 0.63 -3.17 19.74
C ILE A 209 -0.65 -2.32 19.74
N LEU A 210 -1.71 -2.82 19.12
CA LEU A 210 -2.97 -2.11 18.92
C LEU A 210 -3.74 -1.82 20.23
N MET A 211 -3.45 -2.53 21.31
CA MET A 211 -4.10 -2.31 22.62
C MET A 211 -3.21 -1.61 23.64
N ARG A 212 -1.98 -1.21 23.29
CA ARG A 212 -1.01 -0.72 24.28
C ARG A 212 -1.43 0.56 24.98
N TYR A 213 -2.08 1.47 24.29
CA TYR A 213 -2.51 2.77 24.82
C TYR A 213 -3.87 2.75 25.53
N LEU A 214 -4.64 1.68 25.37
CA LEU A 214 -5.98 1.59 25.94
C LEU A 214 -5.94 1.26 27.43
N PRO A 215 -6.66 2.03 28.24
CA PRO A 215 -6.80 1.74 29.67
C PRO A 215 -7.71 0.52 29.90
N GLY A 216 -7.61 -0.06 31.09
CA GLY A 216 -8.47 -1.13 31.55
C GLY A 216 -7.91 -2.54 31.38
N ASN A 217 -8.77 -3.53 31.56
CA ASN A 217 -8.44 -4.95 31.52
C ASN A 217 -9.04 -5.62 30.27
N SER A 218 -8.25 -6.43 29.60
CA SER A 218 -8.72 -7.16 28.40
C SER A 218 -9.59 -8.40 28.70
N ALA A 219 -9.64 -8.86 29.96
CA ALA A 219 -10.35 -10.08 30.35
C ALA A 219 -11.81 -9.86 30.78
N PHE A 220 -12.12 -8.71 31.38
CA PHE A 220 -13.43 -8.45 31.98
C PHE A 220 -14.09 -7.21 31.43
N LYS A 221 -15.41 -7.31 31.15
CA LYS A 221 -16.21 -6.20 30.62
C LYS A 221 -16.31 -5.02 31.60
N GLY A 222 -16.37 -5.26 32.89
CA GLY A 222 -16.59 -4.26 33.93
C GLY A 222 -15.33 -3.63 34.52
N GLY A 223 -14.17 -3.69 33.88
CA GLY A 223 -12.97 -2.91 34.22
C GLY A 223 -12.22 -3.28 35.51
N GLU A 224 -12.90 -3.62 36.56
CA GLU A 224 -12.29 -4.06 37.86
C GLU A 224 -12.67 -5.50 38.14
N GLY A 225 -11.65 -6.38 38.21
CA GLY A 225 -11.84 -7.68 38.85
C GLY A 225 -12.16 -7.45 40.32
N HIS A 226 -13.36 -7.78 40.76
CA HIS A 226 -13.67 -7.90 42.17
C HIS A 226 -12.62 -8.82 42.81
N ALA A 227 -11.68 -8.25 43.50
CA ALA A 227 -10.86 -8.99 44.46
C ALA A 227 -11.81 -9.56 45.51
N ILE A 228 -12.11 -10.85 45.38
CA ILE A 228 -12.80 -11.60 46.44
C ILE A 228 -11.78 -11.68 47.57
N SER A 229 -11.87 -10.74 48.52
CA SER A 229 -11.21 -10.84 49.80
C SER A 229 -11.83 -12.03 50.56
N LYS A 230 -11.04 -13.04 50.81
CA LYS A 230 -11.28 -14.01 51.86
C LYS A 230 -10.54 -13.61 53.12
#